data_0f37b2cd8b95ce930b8b1897574bec01
#
_entry.id   0f37b2cd8b95ce930b8b1897574bec01
#
_cell.length_a   1.000
_cell.length_b   1.000
_cell.length_c   1.000
_cell.angle_alpha   90.00
_cell.angle_beta   90.00
_cell.angle_gamma   90.00
#
_symmetry.space_group_name_H-M   'P 1'
#
loop_
_entity.id
_entity.type
_entity.pdbx_description
1 polymer ?
#
loop_
_entity_poly.entity_id
_entity_poly.type
_entity_poly.pdbx_seq_one_letter_code
_entity_poly.pdbx_strand_id
1 'polypeptide(L)'
;VGSEMCIRDRDAIIQDLVDIKNTNKMFTTIIDGGAGTGKTVLAIYLMKLLSEAGDDIVVMDTEIDPGLHYIAHNLSKLESMKIGLVVPMQSLRYTIKKVFGSIKGLKRNMVLSPYDVVKTEEPYDLLIVDEAHRLQQRKALSNYTTFDKNNEKLGFDQNGTQLDWILKCSKNQIFFYDSMQSVKPSDVKRQRFYQMKEQENTNVYCLMSQFRCRGGNSYIKYIKELLSDHPPRTAKTIENYELSLIHISEPTRRR
;
A
#
# COMPACT_ATOMS: atom_id res chain seq x y z
N VAL A 1 19.06 13.51 1.01
CA VAL A 1 18.39 13.33 2.33
C VAL A 1 17.04 12.64 2.15
N GLY A 2 16.22 12.99 1.17
CA GLY A 2 14.90 12.36 0.95
C GLY A 2 14.98 10.94 0.38
N SER A 3 15.97 10.62 -0.43
CA SER A 3 16.18 9.29 -1.01
C SER A 3 16.69 8.25 -0.01
N GLU A 4 17.55 8.65 0.91
CA GLU A 4 18.13 7.75 1.93
C GLU A 4 17.10 7.28 2.97
N MET A 5 16.14 8.12 3.35
CA MET A 5 15.11 7.73 4.31
C MET A 5 14.14 6.69 3.73
N CYS A 6 13.77 6.83 2.43
CA CYS A 6 12.97 5.81 1.75
C CYS A 6 13.71 4.48 1.54
N ILE A 7 15.02 4.52 1.38
CA ILE A 7 15.85 3.31 1.24
C ILE A 7 15.91 2.55 2.57
N ARG A 8 16.14 3.25 3.69
CA ARG A 8 16.15 2.62 5.02
C ARG A 8 14.81 1.99 5.41
N ASP A 9 13.70 2.68 5.13
CA ASP A 9 12.35 2.13 5.39
C ASP A 9 12.10 0.88 4.54
N ARG A 10 12.51 0.90 3.27
CA ARG A 10 12.45 -0.26 2.37
C ARG A 10 13.24 -1.44 2.92
N ASP A 11 14.49 -1.21 3.32
CA ASP A 11 15.40 -2.26 3.79
C ASP A 11 14.91 -2.88 5.10
N ALA A 12 14.36 -2.06 6.01
CA ALA A 12 13.74 -2.54 7.24
C ALA A 12 12.50 -3.42 6.97
N ILE A 13 11.62 -3.02 6.04
CA ILE A 13 10.46 -3.81 5.63
C ILE A 13 10.89 -5.15 5.02
N ILE A 14 11.94 -5.16 4.21
CA ILE A 14 12.45 -6.38 3.60
C ILE A 14 13.12 -7.27 4.65
N GLN A 15 13.85 -6.71 5.61
CA GLN A 15 14.41 -7.46 6.73
C GLN A 15 13.32 -8.14 7.56
N ASP A 16 12.23 -7.42 7.87
CA ASP A 16 11.07 -8.01 8.53
C ASP A 16 10.51 -9.21 7.73
N LEU A 17 10.40 -9.09 6.40
CA LEU A 17 9.92 -10.18 5.54
C LEU A 17 10.84 -11.41 5.60
N VAL A 18 12.13 -11.22 5.73
CA VAL A 18 13.11 -12.31 5.91
C VAL A 18 12.97 -12.95 7.29
N ASP A 19 12.83 -12.14 8.33
CA ASP A 19 12.73 -12.61 9.71
C ASP A 19 11.46 -13.42 9.96
N ILE A 20 10.37 -13.12 9.23
CA ILE A 20 9.11 -13.87 9.27
C ILE A 20 9.30 -15.33 8.92
N LYS A 21 9.97 -15.61 7.82
CA LYS A 21 10.20 -16.98 7.38
C LYS A 21 11.06 -17.75 8.39
N ASN A 22 12.04 -17.08 8.97
CA ASN A 22 12.95 -17.71 9.93
C ASN A 22 12.26 -18.01 11.27
N THR A 23 11.26 -17.22 11.67
CA THR A 23 10.63 -17.34 13.00
C THR A 23 9.26 -18.03 12.99
N ASN A 24 8.67 -18.27 11.82
CA ASN A 24 7.32 -18.80 11.65
C ASN A 24 6.23 -18.03 12.45
N LYS A 25 6.51 -16.78 12.82
CA LYS A 25 5.58 -15.89 13.51
C LYS A 25 4.71 -15.16 12.51
N MET A 26 3.40 -15.11 12.79
CA MET A 26 2.48 -14.25 12.04
C MET A 26 2.68 -12.80 12.46
N PHE A 27 2.74 -11.89 11.49
CA PHE A 27 2.86 -10.47 11.79
C PHE A 27 2.10 -9.64 10.76
N THR A 28 1.85 -8.41 11.17
CA THR A 28 1.23 -7.38 10.37
C THR A 28 2.19 -6.20 10.24
N THR A 29 2.38 -5.68 9.04
CA THR A 29 3.11 -4.44 8.82
C THR A 29 2.15 -3.37 8.32
N ILE A 30 2.15 -2.20 8.96
CA ILE A 30 1.38 -1.03 8.52
C ILE A 30 2.37 0.05 8.06
N ILE A 31 2.29 0.41 6.78
CA ILE A 31 3.09 1.46 6.17
C ILE A 31 2.18 2.68 6.01
N ASP A 32 2.30 3.63 6.93
CA ASP A 32 1.53 4.87 6.92
C ASP A 32 2.24 5.91 6.07
N GLY A 33 1.53 6.54 5.17
CA GLY A 33 2.11 7.57 4.30
C GLY A 33 1.03 8.37 3.58
N GLY A 34 1.26 9.66 3.45
CA GLY A 34 0.33 10.56 2.76
C GLY A 34 0.22 10.29 1.25
N ALA A 35 -0.65 11.02 0.60
CA ALA A 35 -0.77 10.97 -0.86
C ALA A 35 0.56 11.35 -1.53
N GLY A 36 1.02 10.56 -2.51
CA GLY A 36 2.23 10.85 -3.28
C GLY A 36 3.55 10.42 -2.64
N THR A 37 3.54 9.68 -1.52
CA THR A 37 4.75 9.15 -0.88
C THR A 37 5.30 7.87 -1.51
N GLY A 38 4.73 7.39 -2.62
CA GLY A 38 5.25 6.23 -3.35
C GLY A 38 4.72 4.88 -2.87
N LYS A 39 3.68 4.82 -2.04
CA LYS A 39 3.08 3.57 -1.50
C LYS A 39 2.85 2.49 -2.57
N THR A 40 2.12 2.82 -3.63
CA THR A 40 1.83 1.88 -4.73
C THR A 40 3.11 1.41 -5.45
N VAL A 41 4.08 2.30 -5.64
CA VAL A 41 5.37 1.94 -6.26
C VAL A 41 6.12 0.95 -5.38
N LEU A 42 6.18 1.21 -4.08
CA LEU A 42 6.80 0.30 -3.12
C LEU A 42 6.06 -1.04 -3.04
N ALA A 43 4.71 -1.04 -3.09
CA ALA A 43 3.93 -2.28 -3.13
C ALA A 43 4.26 -3.15 -4.35
N ILE A 44 4.34 -2.54 -5.54
CA ILE A 44 4.71 -3.25 -6.78
C ILE A 44 6.16 -3.74 -6.72
N TYR A 45 7.07 -2.95 -6.19
CA TYR A 45 8.48 -3.31 -6.01
C TYR A 45 8.63 -4.52 -5.09
N LEU A 46 7.95 -4.54 -3.93
CA LEU A 46 7.94 -5.69 -3.02
C LEU A 46 7.37 -6.93 -3.70
N MET A 47 6.27 -6.81 -4.45
CA MET A 47 5.71 -7.93 -5.22
C MET A 47 6.72 -8.48 -6.23
N LYS A 48 7.48 -7.61 -6.91
CA LYS A 48 8.52 -8.01 -7.86
C LYS A 48 9.65 -8.75 -7.16
N LEU A 49 10.20 -8.21 -6.09
CA LEU A 49 11.25 -8.86 -5.31
C LEU A 49 10.83 -10.26 -4.83
N LEU A 50 9.62 -10.37 -4.25
CA LEU A 50 9.09 -11.63 -3.73
C LEU A 50 8.79 -12.65 -4.83
N SER A 51 8.42 -12.19 -6.03
CA SER A 51 8.17 -13.09 -7.17
C SER A 51 9.43 -13.65 -7.82
N GLU A 52 10.57 -12.97 -7.64
CA GLU A 52 11.89 -13.40 -8.17
C GLU A 52 12.72 -14.18 -7.15
N ALA A 53 12.25 -14.28 -5.93
CA ALA A 53 12.95 -14.95 -4.84
C ALA A 53 13.22 -16.46 -5.08
N GLY A 54 12.55 -17.08 -6.05
CA GLY A 54 12.74 -18.49 -6.44
C GLY A 54 13.58 -18.70 -7.70
N ASP A 55 13.81 -17.65 -8.47
CA ASP A 55 14.71 -17.74 -9.63
C ASP A 55 16.12 -17.36 -9.17
N ASP A 56 17.16 -18.09 -9.64
CA ASP A 56 18.56 -17.70 -9.43
C ASP A 56 18.70 -16.21 -9.81
N ILE A 57 18.77 -15.35 -8.82
CA ILE A 57 19.04 -13.93 -9.05
C ILE A 57 20.49 -13.88 -9.53
N VAL A 58 20.68 -14.00 -10.85
CA VAL A 58 21.95 -13.70 -11.50
C VAL A 58 22.17 -12.20 -11.31
N VAL A 59 22.90 -11.88 -10.25
CA VAL A 59 23.38 -10.53 -9.99
C VAL A 59 24.41 -10.19 -11.07
N MET A 60 23.90 -9.81 -12.23
CA MET A 60 24.71 -9.20 -13.28
C MET A 60 24.75 -7.70 -13.00
N ASP A 61 25.53 -7.26 -12.04
CA ASP A 61 26.33 -6.05 -12.12
C ASP A 61 26.98 -5.70 -10.78
N THR A 62 28.24 -5.41 -10.82
CA THR A 62 29.15 -5.16 -9.70
C THR A 62 28.97 -3.81 -9.02
N GLU A 63 27.92 -3.04 -9.35
CA GLU A 63 27.61 -1.72 -8.74
C GLU A 63 26.33 -1.69 -7.92
N ILE A 64 25.71 -2.84 -7.64
CA ILE A 64 24.48 -2.90 -6.84
C ILE A 64 24.84 -2.83 -5.35
N ASP A 65 24.13 -1.96 -4.63
CA ASP A 65 24.16 -1.75 -3.19
C ASP A 65 24.34 -3.09 -2.42
N PRO A 66 25.38 -3.24 -1.57
CA PRO A 66 25.60 -4.45 -0.77
C PRO A 66 24.40 -4.91 0.04
N GLY A 67 23.52 -3.99 0.42
CA GLY A 67 22.23 -4.28 1.09
C GLY A 67 21.29 -5.09 0.22
N LEU A 68 21.22 -4.81 -1.09
CA LEU A 68 20.40 -5.58 -2.03
C LEU A 68 20.90 -7.03 -2.23
N HIS A 69 22.21 -7.27 -2.16
CA HIS A 69 22.81 -8.61 -2.20
C HIS A 69 22.40 -9.45 -1.00
N TYR A 70 22.46 -8.89 0.20
CA TYR A 70 22.02 -9.55 1.43
C TYR A 70 20.54 -9.90 1.38
N ILE A 71 19.72 -8.97 0.89
CA ILE A 71 18.28 -9.12 0.72
C ILE A 71 17.96 -10.21 -0.32
N ALA A 72 18.61 -10.20 -1.48
CA ALA A 72 18.42 -11.19 -2.54
C ALA A 72 18.76 -12.61 -2.08
N HIS A 73 19.87 -12.77 -1.36
CA HIS A 73 20.27 -14.06 -0.78
C HIS A 73 19.28 -14.59 0.26
N ASN A 74 18.72 -13.72 1.07
CA ASN A 74 17.71 -14.10 2.08
C ASN A 74 16.33 -14.34 1.47
N LEU A 75 15.98 -13.62 0.42
CA LEU A 75 14.76 -13.83 -0.34
C LEU A 75 14.74 -15.15 -1.12
N SER A 76 15.89 -15.68 -1.57
CA SER A 76 15.96 -17.01 -2.20
C SER A 76 15.43 -18.14 -1.30
N LYS A 77 15.43 -17.91 0.01
CA LYS A 77 14.79 -18.81 0.98
C LYS A 77 13.25 -18.72 0.98
N LEU A 78 12.65 -17.73 0.29
CA LEU A 78 11.20 -17.52 0.20
C LEU A 78 10.55 -18.26 -0.99
N GLU A 79 11.21 -19.29 -1.53
CA GLU A 79 10.67 -20.12 -2.61
C GLU A 79 9.25 -20.62 -2.28
N SER A 80 8.37 -20.57 -3.27
CA SER A 80 7.00 -21.10 -3.25
C SER A 80 5.96 -20.36 -2.37
N MET A 81 6.21 -19.13 -1.93
CA MET A 81 5.17 -18.37 -1.19
C MET A 81 3.97 -18.02 -2.08
N LYS A 82 2.77 -18.26 -1.58
CA LYS A 82 1.52 -17.78 -2.19
C LYS A 82 1.30 -16.31 -1.80
N ILE A 83 1.68 -15.40 -2.69
CA ILE A 83 1.61 -13.95 -2.48
C ILE A 83 0.52 -13.30 -3.34
N GLY A 84 -0.05 -12.19 -2.85
CA GLY A 84 -1.04 -11.41 -3.61
C GLY A 84 -1.02 -9.93 -3.28
N LEU A 85 -1.32 -9.10 -4.29
CA LEU A 85 -1.52 -7.66 -4.14
C LEU A 85 -3.01 -7.34 -4.17
N VAL A 86 -3.55 -6.93 -3.03
CA VAL A 86 -4.96 -6.54 -2.90
C VAL A 86 -5.12 -5.06 -3.18
N VAL A 87 -5.98 -4.73 -4.14
CA VAL A 87 -6.26 -3.35 -4.53
C VAL A 87 -7.78 -3.12 -4.50
N PRO A 88 -8.32 -2.43 -3.47
CA PRO A 88 -9.75 -2.19 -3.34
C PRO A 88 -10.36 -1.41 -4.51
N MET A 89 -9.65 -0.40 -5.01
CA MET A 89 -10.13 0.48 -6.08
C MET A 89 -10.07 -0.20 -7.45
N GLN A 90 -11.21 -0.34 -8.15
CA GLN A 90 -11.30 -1.04 -9.43
C GLN A 90 -10.46 -0.41 -10.55
N SER A 91 -10.47 0.91 -10.69
CA SER A 91 -9.70 1.62 -11.72
C SER A 91 -8.18 1.42 -11.52
N LEU A 92 -7.70 1.57 -10.30
CA LEU A 92 -6.31 1.35 -9.95
C LEU A 92 -5.90 -0.10 -10.17
N ARG A 93 -6.74 -1.06 -9.74
CA ARG A 93 -6.52 -2.51 -9.94
C ARG A 93 -6.37 -2.87 -11.41
N TYR A 94 -7.21 -2.28 -12.29
CA TYR A 94 -7.08 -2.50 -13.72
C TYR A 94 -5.74 -2.01 -14.29
N THR A 95 -5.30 -0.83 -13.86
CA THR A 95 -4.00 -0.27 -14.26
C THR A 95 -2.84 -1.14 -13.77
N ILE A 96 -2.86 -1.55 -12.50
CA ILE A 96 -1.81 -2.41 -11.93
C ILE A 96 -1.79 -3.78 -12.61
N LYS A 97 -2.94 -4.36 -12.96
CA LYS A 97 -2.99 -5.61 -13.75
C LYS A 97 -2.30 -5.49 -15.12
N LYS A 98 -2.39 -4.33 -15.77
CA LYS A 98 -1.66 -4.07 -17.03
C LYS A 98 -0.15 -4.01 -16.77
N VAL A 99 0.27 -3.29 -15.75
CA VAL A 99 1.68 -3.17 -15.33
C VAL A 99 2.25 -4.56 -15.01
N PHE A 100 1.54 -5.38 -14.21
CA PHE A 100 1.98 -6.75 -13.90
C PHE A 100 2.13 -7.62 -15.14
N GLY A 101 1.27 -7.44 -16.13
CA GLY A 101 1.38 -8.18 -17.39
C GLY A 101 2.58 -7.79 -18.27
N SER A 102 3.25 -6.65 -18.01
CA SER A 102 4.43 -6.17 -18.72
C SER A 102 5.76 -6.43 -17.98
N ILE A 103 5.72 -6.84 -16.72
CA ILE A 103 6.90 -7.08 -15.90
C ILE A 103 7.15 -8.59 -15.81
N LYS A 104 8.36 -9.04 -16.18
CA LYS A 104 8.78 -10.45 -16.04
C LYS A 104 8.64 -10.90 -14.57
N GLY A 105 8.13 -12.10 -14.35
CA GLY A 105 7.92 -12.66 -13.00
C GLY A 105 6.59 -12.27 -12.34
N LEU A 106 5.95 -11.16 -12.73
CA LEU A 106 4.64 -10.77 -12.21
C LEU A 106 3.50 -11.29 -13.10
N LYS A 107 2.41 -11.73 -12.47
CA LYS A 107 1.23 -12.25 -13.18
C LYS A 107 -0.01 -11.41 -12.83
N ARG A 108 -0.87 -11.17 -13.81
CA ARG A 108 -2.11 -10.38 -13.62
C ARG A 108 -3.04 -10.94 -12.55
N ASN A 109 -3.05 -12.26 -12.35
CA ASN A 109 -3.85 -12.94 -11.33
C ASN A 109 -3.34 -12.77 -9.90
N MET A 110 -2.11 -12.28 -9.71
CA MET A 110 -1.59 -11.87 -8.40
C MET A 110 -2.24 -10.58 -7.88
N VAL A 111 -2.89 -9.80 -8.77
CA VAL A 111 -3.58 -8.56 -8.39
C VAL A 111 -5.05 -8.85 -8.14
N LEU A 112 -5.47 -8.70 -6.90
CA LEU A 112 -6.73 -9.17 -6.34
C LEU A 112 -7.65 -8.00 -5.96
N SER A 113 -8.95 -8.24 -5.98
CA SER A 113 -9.89 -7.44 -5.18
C SER A 113 -10.04 -8.06 -3.79
N PRO A 114 -10.55 -7.33 -2.79
CA PRO A 114 -10.89 -7.92 -1.49
C PRO A 114 -11.85 -9.12 -1.62
N TYR A 115 -12.76 -9.11 -2.60
CA TYR A 115 -13.67 -10.21 -2.89
C TYR A 115 -12.98 -11.46 -3.48
N ASP A 116 -11.85 -11.27 -4.19
CA ASP A 116 -11.10 -12.38 -4.77
C ASP A 116 -10.32 -13.14 -3.68
N VAL A 117 -9.90 -12.45 -2.62
CA VAL A 117 -9.20 -13.04 -1.47
C VAL A 117 -10.06 -14.14 -0.82
N VAL A 118 -11.37 -13.92 -0.68
CA VAL A 118 -12.30 -14.87 -0.05
C VAL A 118 -12.54 -16.15 -0.88
N LYS A 119 -12.14 -16.14 -2.16
CA LYS A 119 -12.32 -17.31 -3.05
C LYS A 119 -11.25 -18.38 -2.84
N THR A 120 -10.18 -18.05 -2.12
CA THR A 120 -9.08 -18.99 -1.91
C THR A 120 -9.50 -20.15 -1.01
N GLU A 121 -9.00 -21.34 -1.29
CA GLU A 121 -9.16 -22.52 -0.42
C GLU A 121 -8.07 -22.55 0.66
N GLU A 122 -6.86 -22.14 0.30
CA GLU A 122 -5.74 -22.07 1.22
C GLU A 122 -5.35 -20.61 1.49
N PRO A 123 -5.00 -20.24 2.72
CA PRO A 123 -4.53 -18.90 3.04
C PRO A 123 -3.33 -18.48 2.21
N TYR A 124 -3.24 -17.19 1.93
CA TYR A 124 -2.01 -16.60 1.37
C TYR A 124 -0.93 -16.59 2.44
N ASP A 125 0.32 -16.81 2.04
CA ASP A 125 1.45 -16.65 2.95
C ASP A 125 1.70 -15.17 3.23
N LEU A 126 1.48 -14.30 2.22
CA LEU A 126 1.53 -12.85 2.37
C LEU A 126 0.51 -12.16 1.46
N LEU A 127 -0.25 -11.24 2.02
CA LEU A 127 -1.04 -10.27 1.27
C LEU A 127 -0.48 -8.86 1.46
N ILE A 128 -0.17 -8.20 0.36
CA ILE A 128 0.14 -6.78 0.31
C ILE A 128 -1.15 -6.04 -0.07
N VAL A 129 -1.55 -5.06 0.72
CA VAL A 129 -2.80 -4.31 0.52
C VAL A 129 -2.48 -2.86 0.21
N ASP A 130 -2.67 -2.45 -1.04
CA ASP A 130 -2.55 -1.04 -1.42
C ASP A 130 -3.85 -0.28 -1.15
N GLU A 131 -3.76 0.99 -0.81
CA GLU A 131 -4.91 1.83 -0.45
C GLU A 131 -5.80 1.20 0.64
N ALA A 132 -5.19 0.66 1.70
CA ALA A 132 -5.90 -0.09 2.74
C ALA A 132 -7.02 0.71 3.44
N HIS A 133 -6.94 2.05 3.43
CA HIS A 133 -8.00 2.93 3.93
C HIS A 133 -9.30 2.88 3.08
N ARG A 134 -9.27 2.21 1.91
CA ARG A 134 -10.44 1.98 1.03
C ARG A 134 -11.10 0.61 1.24
N LEU A 135 -10.58 -0.20 2.16
CA LEU A 135 -11.26 -1.43 2.57
C LEU A 135 -12.62 -1.10 3.17
N GLN A 136 -13.63 -1.92 2.86
CA GLN A 136 -15.02 -1.63 3.18
C GLN A 136 -15.49 -2.37 4.42
N GLN A 137 -16.39 -1.70 5.16
CA GLN A 137 -17.28 -2.28 6.15
C GLN A 137 -18.71 -2.39 5.58
N ARG A 138 -19.60 -3.09 6.26
CA ARG A 138 -21.01 -3.28 5.86
C ARG A 138 -21.83 -1.98 6.06
N LYS A 139 -21.48 -0.92 5.33
CA LYS A 139 -22.18 0.37 5.37
C LYS A 139 -22.10 1.05 4.01
N ALA A 140 -23.24 1.59 3.52
CA ALA A 140 -23.32 2.30 2.24
C ALA A 140 -22.69 1.53 1.07
N LEU A 141 -22.97 0.22 0.99
CA LEU A 141 -22.49 -0.66 -0.07
C LEU A 141 -23.49 -0.68 -1.22
N SER A 142 -22.99 -0.88 -2.44
CA SER A 142 -23.83 -1.12 -3.61
C SER A 142 -24.43 -2.54 -3.65
N ASN A 143 -23.77 -3.51 -3.02
CA ASN A 143 -24.21 -4.91 -2.99
C ASN A 143 -23.93 -5.54 -1.62
N TYR A 144 -24.97 -5.59 -0.78
CA TYR A 144 -24.92 -6.22 0.54
C TYR A 144 -24.91 -7.74 0.45
N THR A 145 -25.66 -8.33 -0.49
CA THR A 145 -25.81 -9.79 -0.58
C THR A 145 -24.46 -10.49 -0.79
N THR A 146 -23.62 -9.97 -1.69
CA THR A 146 -22.29 -10.58 -1.91
C THR A 146 -21.37 -10.37 -0.72
N PHE A 147 -21.49 -9.22 -0.04
CA PHE A 147 -20.71 -8.93 1.15
C PHE A 147 -21.06 -9.90 2.29
N ASP A 148 -22.36 -10.10 2.53
CA ASP A 148 -22.88 -10.97 3.59
C ASP A 148 -22.53 -12.44 3.34
N LYS A 149 -22.63 -12.93 2.09
CA LYS A 149 -22.17 -14.27 1.71
C LYS A 149 -20.69 -14.51 1.99
N ASN A 150 -19.86 -13.49 1.79
CA ASN A 150 -18.43 -13.60 2.11
C ASN A 150 -18.18 -13.63 3.63
N ASN A 151 -18.91 -12.83 4.39
CA ASN A 151 -18.86 -12.90 5.86
C ASN A 151 -19.27 -14.29 6.35
N GLU A 152 -20.40 -14.82 5.87
CA GLU A 152 -20.89 -16.17 6.22
C GLU A 152 -19.86 -17.24 5.86
N LYS A 153 -19.29 -17.21 4.64
CA LYS A 153 -18.25 -18.14 4.19
C LYS A 153 -17.05 -18.17 5.11
N LEU A 154 -16.65 -17.00 5.64
CA LEU A 154 -15.51 -16.86 6.53
C LEU A 154 -15.86 -17.04 8.02
N GLY A 155 -17.14 -17.27 8.35
CA GLY A 155 -17.61 -17.44 9.73
C GLY A 155 -17.71 -16.12 10.50
N PHE A 156 -17.84 -14.98 9.82
CA PHE A 156 -18.12 -13.68 10.42
C PHE A 156 -19.62 -13.39 10.45
N ASP A 157 -20.02 -12.60 11.42
CA ASP A 157 -21.35 -11.98 11.48
C ASP A 157 -21.46 -10.79 10.51
N GLN A 158 -22.54 -10.02 10.61
CA GLN A 158 -22.76 -8.82 9.78
C GLN A 158 -21.75 -7.68 10.05
N ASN A 159 -20.96 -7.76 11.12
CA ASN A 159 -19.95 -6.74 11.46
C ASN A 159 -18.59 -7.04 10.83
N GLY A 160 -18.42 -8.24 10.23
CA GLY A 160 -17.21 -8.58 9.49
C GLY A 160 -16.91 -7.56 8.38
N THR A 161 -15.65 -7.21 8.21
CA THR A 161 -15.18 -6.21 7.24
C THR A 161 -14.21 -6.83 6.24
N GLN A 162 -13.94 -6.11 5.13
CA GLN A 162 -12.90 -6.55 4.19
C GLN A 162 -11.51 -6.64 4.83
N LEU A 163 -11.25 -5.88 5.89
CA LEU A 163 -10.02 -6.01 6.69
C LEU A 163 -9.99 -7.39 7.37
N ASP A 164 -11.10 -7.81 7.99
CA ASP A 164 -11.20 -9.11 8.65
C ASP A 164 -11.06 -10.26 7.65
N TRP A 165 -11.56 -10.10 6.41
CA TRP A 165 -11.36 -11.09 5.34
C TRP A 165 -9.88 -11.28 5.02
N ILE A 166 -9.12 -10.18 4.89
CA ILE A 166 -7.69 -10.22 4.58
C ILE A 166 -6.93 -10.90 5.71
N LEU A 167 -7.19 -10.50 6.96
CA LEU A 167 -6.57 -11.10 8.13
C LEU A 167 -6.87 -12.61 8.25
N LYS A 168 -8.09 -13.05 7.92
CA LYS A 168 -8.49 -14.46 7.96
C LYS A 168 -7.87 -15.28 6.82
N CYS A 169 -7.71 -14.69 5.63
CA CYS A 169 -7.27 -15.38 4.43
C CYS A 169 -5.76 -15.29 4.18
N SER A 170 -4.98 -14.74 5.10
CA SER A 170 -3.53 -14.67 4.99
C SER A 170 -2.82 -14.86 6.32
N LYS A 171 -1.59 -15.39 6.26
CA LYS A 171 -0.72 -15.57 7.44
C LYS A 171 -0.08 -14.25 7.83
N ASN A 172 0.42 -13.51 6.85
CA ASN A 172 1.11 -12.23 7.03
C ASN A 172 0.50 -11.16 6.13
N GLN A 173 0.55 -9.89 6.58
CA GLN A 173 -0.04 -8.77 5.84
C GLN A 173 0.87 -7.54 5.87
N ILE A 174 0.91 -6.81 4.74
CA ILE A 174 1.47 -5.47 4.64
C ILE A 174 0.36 -4.54 4.16
N PHE A 175 -0.02 -3.57 5.00
CA PHE A 175 -1.03 -2.58 4.68
C PHE A 175 -0.39 -1.24 4.34
N PHE A 176 -0.54 -0.79 3.10
CA PHE A 176 -0.26 0.59 2.72
C PHE A 176 -1.47 1.45 3.05
N TYR A 177 -1.32 2.27 4.07
CA TYR A 177 -2.40 3.04 4.68
C TYR A 177 -2.16 4.55 4.53
N ASP A 178 -3.23 5.32 4.43
CA ASP A 178 -3.19 6.78 4.51
C ASP A 178 -4.26 7.24 5.49
N SER A 179 -3.82 7.64 6.67
CA SER A 179 -4.70 8.05 7.77
C SER A 179 -5.55 9.27 7.45
N MET A 180 -5.15 10.08 6.46
CA MET A 180 -5.84 11.31 6.06
C MET A 180 -6.89 11.10 4.96
N GLN A 181 -6.91 9.93 4.29
CA GLN A 181 -7.78 9.69 3.13
C GLN A 181 -9.02 8.83 3.40
N SER A 182 -9.23 8.31 4.60
CA SER A 182 -10.44 7.56 4.96
C SER A 182 -11.60 8.52 5.21
N VAL A 183 -12.49 8.68 4.22
CA VAL A 183 -13.58 9.68 4.25
C VAL A 183 -14.95 9.11 3.91
N LYS A 184 -15.04 7.90 3.34
CA LYS A 184 -16.35 7.32 2.97
C LYS A 184 -16.97 6.57 4.14
N PRO A 185 -18.30 6.62 4.29
CA PRO A 185 -19.02 5.84 5.32
C PRO A 185 -18.79 4.32 5.16
N SER A 186 -18.50 3.85 3.95
CA SER A 186 -18.20 2.45 3.65
C SER A 186 -16.78 2.05 4.03
N ASP A 187 -15.85 2.98 4.23
CA ASP A 187 -14.47 2.66 4.56
C ASP A 187 -14.40 2.08 5.98
N VAL A 188 -13.50 1.13 6.22
CA VAL A 188 -13.22 0.59 7.56
C VAL A 188 -12.80 1.74 8.47
N LYS A 189 -13.33 1.76 9.69
CA LYS A 189 -13.06 2.82 10.66
C LYS A 189 -11.56 2.93 10.96
N ARG A 190 -11.03 4.15 10.99
CA ARG A 190 -9.63 4.45 11.36
C ARG A 190 -9.22 3.80 12.67
N GLN A 191 -10.12 3.75 13.63
CA GLN A 191 -9.88 3.17 14.95
C GLN A 191 -9.42 1.71 14.87
N ARG A 192 -9.87 0.91 13.88
CA ARG A 192 -9.41 -0.47 13.67
C ARG A 192 -7.91 -0.51 13.34
N PHE A 193 -7.45 0.38 12.46
CA PHE A 193 -6.02 0.48 12.14
C PHE A 193 -5.18 0.99 13.32
N TYR A 194 -5.70 1.92 14.12
CA TYR A 194 -5.01 2.35 15.36
C TYR A 194 -4.88 1.21 16.35
N GLN A 195 -5.94 0.43 16.59
CA GLN A 195 -5.89 -0.74 17.44
C GLN A 195 -4.90 -1.80 16.94
N MET A 196 -4.79 -1.99 15.62
CA MET A 196 -3.79 -2.90 15.04
C MET A 196 -2.36 -2.41 15.26
N LYS A 197 -2.13 -1.09 15.17
CA LYS A 197 -0.79 -0.50 15.41
C LYS A 197 -0.28 -0.71 16.85
N GLU A 198 -1.16 -0.94 17.81
CA GLU A 198 -0.84 -1.18 19.22
C GLU A 198 -0.57 -2.67 19.54
N GLN A 199 -0.76 -3.57 18.57
CA GLN A 199 -0.53 -5.00 18.78
C GLN A 199 0.98 -5.34 18.72
N GLU A 200 1.45 -6.22 19.59
CA GLU A 200 2.85 -6.64 19.68
C GLU A 200 3.41 -7.25 18.39
N ASN A 201 2.55 -7.87 17.58
CA ASN A 201 2.93 -8.48 16.30
C ASN A 201 2.73 -7.54 15.10
N THR A 202 2.64 -6.23 15.34
CA THR A 202 2.44 -5.23 14.29
C THR A 202 3.63 -4.26 14.22
N ASN A 203 4.30 -4.24 13.07
CA ASN A 203 5.33 -3.28 12.76
C ASN A 203 4.73 -2.06 12.06
N VAL A 204 5.17 -0.85 12.42
CA VAL A 204 4.65 0.39 11.85
C VAL A 204 5.78 1.22 11.25
N TYR A 205 5.65 1.54 9.96
CA TYR A 205 6.57 2.41 9.22
C TYR A 205 5.85 3.65 8.71
N CYS A 206 6.56 4.78 8.61
CA CYS A 206 6.01 6.04 8.12
C CYS A 206 6.80 6.54 6.92
N LEU A 207 6.13 6.63 5.75
CA LEU A 207 6.71 7.23 4.55
C LEU A 207 6.51 8.75 4.56
N MET A 208 7.59 9.50 4.74
CA MET A 208 7.56 10.96 4.89
C MET A 208 7.86 11.75 3.62
N SER A 209 8.54 11.14 2.65
CA SER A 209 8.96 11.82 1.42
C SER A 209 7.83 11.97 0.42
N GLN A 210 7.66 13.17 -0.12
CA GLN A 210 6.65 13.48 -1.14
C GLN A 210 7.28 13.52 -2.54
N PHE A 211 6.87 12.61 -3.43
CA PHE A 211 7.43 12.49 -4.79
C PHE A 211 6.51 13.04 -5.89
N ARG A 212 5.22 13.20 -5.62
CA ARG A 212 4.23 13.61 -6.62
C ARG A 212 4.19 15.11 -6.84
N CYS A 213 4.57 15.90 -5.84
CA CYS A 213 4.53 17.36 -5.89
C CYS A 213 5.92 17.96 -5.98
N ARG A 214 6.18 18.83 -6.98
CA ARG A 214 7.49 19.50 -7.15
C ARG A 214 7.88 20.34 -5.93
N GLY A 215 6.91 20.95 -5.24
CA GLY A 215 7.13 21.68 -3.98
C GLY A 215 7.37 20.81 -2.76
N GLY A 216 7.34 19.48 -2.92
CA GLY A 216 7.61 18.52 -1.86
C GLY A 216 6.74 18.70 -0.60
N ASN A 217 7.32 18.41 0.57
CA ASN A 217 6.65 18.54 1.86
C ASN A 217 6.30 19.98 2.23
N SER A 218 7.08 20.97 1.75
CA SER A 218 6.83 22.39 2.02
C SER A 218 5.54 22.87 1.37
N TYR A 219 5.23 22.40 0.15
CA TYR A 219 3.96 22.68 -0.51
C TYR A 219 2.78 22.07 0.23
N ILE A 220 2.88 20.81 0.61
CA ILE A 220 1.81 20.12 1.36
C ILE A 220 1.55 20.81 2.70
N LYS A 221 2.61 21.21 3.40
CA LYS A 221 2.49 21.95 4.65
C LYS A 221 1.77 23.30 4.44
N TYR A 222 2.14 24.02 3.40
CA TYR A 222 1.49 25.31 3.06
C TYR A 222 0.00 25.14 2.72
N ILE A 223 -0.36 24.13 1.93
CA ILE A 223 -1.77 23.84 1.63
C ILE A 223 -2.54 23.47 2.89
N LYS A 224 -1.97 22.68 3.80
CA LYS A 224 -2.60 22.37 5.10
C LYS A 224 -2.82 23.62 5.96
N GLU A 225 -1.84 24.53 5.97
CA GLU A 225 -1.95 25.81 6.67
C GLU A 225 -3.06 26.70 6.05
N LEU A 226 -3.15 26.75 4.71
CA LEU A 226 -4.21 27.50 4.00
C LEU A 226 -5.62 26.97 4.29
N LEU A 227 -5.75 25.65 4.45
CA LEU A 227 -7.03 24.99 4.71
C LEU A 227 -7.32 24.81 6.21
N SER A 228 -6.51 25.40 7.08
CA SER A 228 -6.74 25.38 8.53
C SER A 228 -7.75 26.48 8.95
N ASP A 229 -8.26 26.38 10.18
CA ASP A 229 -9.14 27.39 10.77
C ASP A 229 -8.48 28.78 10.89
N HIS A 230 -7.15 28.84 10.82
CA HIS A 230 -6.35 30.07 10.89
C HIS A 230 -5.35 30.12 9.70
N PRO A 231 -5.85 30.42 8.48
CA PRO A 231 -4.97 30.47 7.30
C PRO A 231 -3.97 31.62 7.40
N PRO A 232 -2.75 31.45 6.85
CA PRO A 232 -1.76 32.51 6.81
C PRO A 232 -2.26 33.72 6.00
N ARG A 233 -2.03 34.93 6.50
CA ARG A 233 -2.48 36.17 5.86
C ARG A 233 -1.63 36.58 4.65
N THR A 234 -0.45 35.98 4.49
CA THR A 234 0.49 36.27 3.40
C THR A 234 0.81 35.02 2.62
N ALA A 235 0.88 35.13 1.28
CA ALA A 235 1.32 34.06 0.42
C ALA A 235 2.79 33.71 0.72
N LYS A 236 3.10 32.43 0.83
CA LYS A 236 4.50 31.94 0.95
C LYS A 236 5.02 31.57 -0.42
N THR A 237 6.22 32.02 -0.75
CA THR A 237 6.95 31.52 -1.91
C THR A 237 7.53 30.15 -1.55
N ILE A 238 7.25 29.16 -2.38
CA ILE A 238 7.79 27.80 -2.22
C ILE A 238 8.84 27.61 -3.30
N GLU A 239 10.07 27.35 -2.92
CA GLU A 239 11.17 27.11 -3.86
C GLU A 239 10.79 26.02 -4.87
N ASN A 240 11.02 26.26 -6.15
CA ASN A 240 10.73 25.36 -7.27
C ASN A 240 9.23 25.11 -7.56
N TYR A 241 8.31 25.93 -7.03
CA TYR A 241 6.90 25.81 -7.34
C TYR A 241 6.24 27.19 -7.49
N GLU A 242 5.92 27.55 -8.73
CA GLU A 242 5.08 28.71 -9.04
C GLU A 242 3.62 28.24 -9.25
N LEU A 243 2.72 28.67 -8.40
CA LEU A 243 1.28 28.54 -8.59
C LEU A 243 0.84 29.67 -9.54
N SER A 244 0.79 29.41 -10.83
CA SER A 244 0.16 30.32 -11.76
C SER A 244 -1.37 30.17 -11.68
N LEU A 245 -2.02 31.10 -11.02
CA LEU A 245 -3.50 31.22 -10.98
C LEU A 245 -4.11 31.52 -12.36
N ILE A 246 -3.29 31.87 -13.36
CA ILE A 246 -3.74 32.28 -14.70
C ILE A 246 -4.31 31.13 -15.52
N HIS A 247 -3.91 29.87 -15.25
CA HIS A 247 -4.41 28.71 -15.98
C HIS A 247 -5.76 28.16 -15.50
N ILE A 248 -6.32 28.66 -14.42
CA ILE A 248 -7.63 28.23 -13.88
C ILE A 248 -8.79 29.03 -14.49
N SER A 249 -8.55 30.17 -15.10
CA SER A 249 -9.60 31.12 -15.48
C SER A 249 -9.91 31.23 -16.98
N GLU A 250 -9.25 30.52 -17.88
CA GLU A 250 -9.67 30.50 -19.29
C GLU A 250 -10.49 29.26 -19.64
N PRO A 251 -11.84 29.40 -19.78
CA PRO A 251 -12.61 28.33 -20.41
C PRO A 251 -12.21 28.27 -21.89
N THR A 252 -11.64 27.16 -22.31
CA THR A 252 -11.36 26.87 -23.73
C THR A 252 -12.67 27.03 -24.51
N ARG A 253 -12.88 28.16 -25.16
CA ARG A 253 -13.90 28.33 -26.19
C ARG A 253 -13.52 27.38 -27.36
N ARG A 254 -14.19 26.23 -27.41
CA ARG A 254 -14.20 25.43 -28.65
C ARG A 254 -14.92 26.24 -29.73
N ARG A 255 -14.18 26.55 -30.81
CA ARG A 255 -14.76 26.93 -32.10
C ARG A 255 -15.20 25.68 -32.83
#